data_dbaefd25f773c8014cb0b8d882db3766
#
_entry.id   dbaefd25f773c8014cb0b8d882db3766
#
_cell.length_a   1.000
_cell.length_b   1.000
_cell.length_c   1.000
_cell.angle_alpha   90.00
_cell.angle_beta   90.00
_cell.angle_gamma   90.00
#
_symmetry.space_group_name_H-M   'P 1'
#
loop_
_entity.id
_entity.type
_entity.pdbx_description
1 polymer ?
#
loop_
_entity_poly.entity_id
_entity_poly.type
_entity_poly.pdbx_seq_one_letter_code
_entity_poly.pdbx_strand_id
1 'polypeptide(L)'
;MKPHSQDEHKQQTFEYFCKQILKNEKNDYHRELNQQGEREVLFCELPPHTVERFAMWDKYFQDTYLFEIMGFEIAVADELLAEALKALPQDRLEIILLSYFADMTDKEIAGHLNLIRRTVAHRRKNALRKLKKIMEGYADE
;
A
#
# COMPACT_ATOMS: atom_id res chain seq x y z
N MET A 1 25.19 44.51 52.86
CA MET A 1 25.10 43.16 52.30
C MET A 1 23.67 42.92 51.82
N LYS A 2 23.46 42.83 50.48
CA LYS A 2 22.13 42.71 49.92
C LYS A 2 22.06 41.40 49.09
N PRO A 3 21.55 40.30 49.65
CA PRO A 3 21.40 39.07 48.91
C PRO A 3 20.35 39.18 47.78
N HIS A 4 19.46 40.15 47.83
CA HIS A 4 18.39 40.34 46.84
C HIS A 4 18.87 40.71 45.44
N SER A 5 20.00 41.40 45.27
CA SER A 5 20.44 41.86 43.97
C SER A 5 20.98 40.75 43.08
N GLN A 6 21.55 39.68 43.62
CA GLN A 6 22.02 38.52 42.88
C GLN A 6 20.87 37.62 42.44
N ASP A 7 19.85 37.46 43.27
CA ASP A 7 18.70 36.66 42.96
C ASP A 7 17.80 37.34 41.91
N GLU A 8 17.64 38.65 42.02
CA GLU A 8 16.95 39.47 41.02
C GLU A 8 17.64 39.38 39.65
N HIS A 9 18.97 39.46 39.62
CA HIS A 9 19.72 39.32 38.39
C HIS A 9 19.58 37.94 37.77
N LYS A 10 19.62 36.88 38.55
CA LYS A 10 19.40 35.50 38.09
C LYS A 10 17.98 35.32 37.54
N GLN A 11 17.00 35.88 38.22
CA GLN A 11 15.60 35.85 37.83
C GLN A 11 15.40 36.57 36.48
N GLN A 12 15.95 37.76 36.32
CA GLN A 12 15.89 38.51 35.06
C GLN A 12 16.58 37.79 33.91
N THR A 13 17.73 37.17 34.18
CA THR A 13 18.45 36.35 33.17
C THR A 13 17.64 35.13 32.76
N PHE A 14 16.99 34.47 33.72
CA PHE A 14 16.13 33.32 33.45
C PHE A 14 14.88 33.71 32.64
N GLU A 15 14.23 34.82 33.02
CA GLU A 15 13.09 35.36 32.26
C GLU A 15 13.48 35.71 30.82
N TYR A 16 14.60 36.37 30.64
CA TYR A 16 15.12 36.66 29.28
C TYR A 16 15.36 35.39 28.46
N PHE A 17 15.98 34.41 29.08
CA PHE A 17 16.23 33.11 28.44
C PHE A 17 14.94 32.41 28.05
N CYS A 18 13.94 32.34 28.91
CA CYS A 18 12.63 31.78 28.63
C CYS A 18 11.91 32.52 27.47
N LYS A 19 11.92 33.85 27.50
CA LYS A 19 11.34 34.68 26.42
C LYS A 19 12.02 34.45 25.10
N GLN A 20 13.34 34.27 25.09
CA GLN A 20 14.11 33.99 23.87
C GLN A 20 13.80 32.63 23.29
N ILE A 21 13.66 31.58 24.13
CA ILE A 21 13.24 30.25 23.71
C ILE A 21 11.84 30.29 23.10
N LEU A 22 10.88 30.93 23.77
CA LEU A 22 9.52 31.03 23.27
C LEU A 22 9.43 31.80 21.96
N LYS A 23 10.24 32.85 21.80
CA LYS A 23 10.32 33.61 20.56
C LYS A 23 10.90 32.78 19.41
N ASN A 24 11.94 32.00 19.69
CA ASN A 24 12.54 31.12 18.70
C ASN A 24 11.57 30.02 18.28
N GLU A 25 10.93 29.34 19.21
CA GLU A 25 9.90 28.33 18.93
C GLU A 25 8.75 28.89 18.10
N LYS A 26 8.28 30.09 18.43
CA LYS A 26 7.25 30.78 17.64
C LYS A 26 7.71 31.01 16.21
N ASN A 27 8.93 31.50 16.03
CA ASN A 27 9.48 31.78 14.69
C ASN A 27 9.69 30.48 13.88
N ASP A 28 10.15 29.41 14.52
CA ASP A 28 10.32 28.11 13.90
C ASP A 28 8.97 27.52 13.48
N TYR A 29 7.97 27.59 14.33
CA TYR A 29 6.60 27.18 14.01
C TYR A 29 6.03 27.96 12.81
N HIS A 30 6.18 29.28 12.76
CA HIS A 30 5.73 30.07 11.62
C HIS A 30 6.49 29.74 10.34
N ARG A 31 7.77 29.46 10.44
CA ARG A 31 8.58 29.02 9.28
C ARG A 31 8.10 27.66 8.76
N GLU A 32 7.83 26.72 9.62
CA GLU A 32 7.28 25.41 9.26
C GLU A 32 5.90 25.54 8.60
N LEU A 33 5.00 26.35 9.16
CA LEU A 33 3.70 26.63 8.55
C LEU A 33 3.81 27.25 7.16
N ASN A 34 4.73 28.21 6.98
CA ASN A 34 4.95 28.81 5.68
C ASN A 34 5.53 27.83 4.66
N GLN A 35 6.48 26.99 5.06
CA GLN A 35 7.02 25.92 4.20
C GLN A 35 5.96 24.87 3.84
N GLN A 36 5.10 24.52 4.77
CA GLN A 36 3.98 23.64 4.51
C GLN A 36 2.99 24.28 3.52
N GLY A 37 2.65 25.56 3.72
CA GLY A 37 1.78 26.31 2.83
C GLY A 37 2.33 26.45 1.40
N GLU A 38 3.65 26.47 1.22
CA GLU A 38 4.28 26.47 -0.11
C GLU A 38 4.20 25.12 -0.82
N ARG A 39 4.10 24.02 -0.05
CA ARG A 39 4.03 22.66 -0.58
C ARG A 39 2.62 22.16 -0.78
N GLU A 40 1.68 22.69 -0.01
CA GLU A 40 0.28 22.28 -0.01
C GLU A 40 -0.59 23.37 -0.62
N VAL A 41 -1.44 22.98 -1.54
CA VAL A 41 -2.44 23.86 -2.13
C VAL A 41 -3.81 23.27 -1.80
N LEU A 42 -4.74 24.12 -1.40
CA LEU A 42 -6.11 23.68 -1.16
C LEU A 42 -6.73 23.16 -2.46
N PHE A 43 -7.44 22.04 -2.36
CA PHE A 43 -8.05 21.40 -3.52
C PHE A 43 -9.01 22.32 -4.28
N CYS A 44 -9.69 23.23 -3.56
CA CYS A 44 -10.57 24.25 -4.14
C CYS A 44 -9.84 25.36 -4.89
N GLU A 45 -8.54 25.56 -4.65
CA GLU A 45 -7.71 26.56 -5.33
C GLU A 45 -7.05 26.02 -6.60
N LEU A 46 -7.12 24.69 -6.82
CA LEU A 46 -6.58 24.07 -8.01
C LEU A 46 -7.41 24.37 -9.25
N PRO A 47 -6.78 24.73 -10.36
CA PRO A 47 -7.49 24.89 -11.63
C PRO A 47 -8.19 23.57 -12.04
N PRO A 48 -9.39 23.64 -12.67
CA PRO A 48 -10.14 22.44 -13.07
C PRO A 48 -9.32 21.44 -13.90
N HIS A 49 -8.51 21.92 -14.82
CA HIS A 49 -7.64 21.07 -15.66
C HIS A 49 -6.56 20.33 -14.88
N THR A 50 -6.16 20.85 -13.71
CA THR A 50 -5.20 20.16 -12.82
C THR A 50 -5.89 19.07 -12.04
N VAL A 51 -7.13 19.31 -11.59
CA VAL A 51 -7.96 18.32 -10.91
C VAL A 51 -8.25 17.13 -11.83
N GLU A 52 -8.56 17.39 -13.10
CA GLU A 52 -8.79 16.36 -14.11
C GLU A 52 -7.57 15.45 -14.32
N ARG A 53 -6.36 15.99 -14.18
CA ARG A 53 -5.13 15.18 -14.25
C ARG A 53 -4.97 14.21 -13.07
N PHE A 54 -5.54 14.54 -11.91
CA PHE A 54 -5.56 13.65 -10.74
C PHE A 54 -6.70 12.65 -10.79
N ALA A 55 -7.69 12.85 -11.66
CA ALA A 55 -8.71 11.87 -11.95
C ALA A 55 -8.05 10.66 -12.64
N MET A 56 -7.54 9.75 -11.84
CA MET A 56 -7.32 8.39 -12.31
C MET A 56 -8.71 7.78 -12.45
N TRP A 57 -9.13 7.53 -13.68
CA TRP A 57 -10.28 6.68 -13.92
C TRP A 57 -9.95 5.33 -13.28
N ASP A 58 -10.72 4.97 -12.30
CA ASP A 58 -10.65 3.64 -11.71
C ASP A 58 -10.92 2.62 -12.81
N LYS A 59 -9.88 2.08 -13.38
CA LYS A 59 -9.95 0.97 -14.32
C LYS A 59 -10.44 -0.34 -13.69
N TYR A 60 -10.77 -0.29 -12.39
CA TYR A 60 -11.20 -1.46 -11.64
C TYR A 60 -12.45 -2.14 -12.18
N PHE A 61 -13.22 -1.48 -13.03
CA PHE A 61 -14.46 -2.03 -13.58
C PHE A 61 -14.42 -2.36 -15.07
N GLN A 62 -13.38 -2.01 -15.82
CA GLN A 62 -13.41 -2.16 -17.26
C GLN A 62 -12.76 -3.44 -17.80
N ASP A 63 -11.78 -4.02 -17.09
CA ASP A 63 -11.06 -5.20 -17.57
C ASP A 63 -10.73 -6.19 -16.43
N THR A 64 -11.75 -6.58 -15.66
CA THR A 64 -11.59 -7.61 -14.64
C THR A 64 -12.00 -8.97 -15.20
N TYR A 65 -11.09 -9.92 -15.14
CA TYR A 65 -11.35 -11.30 -15.52
C TYR A 65 -11.87 -12.06 -14.28
N LEU A 66 -13.08 -12.57 -14.38
CA LEU A 66 -13.72 -13.30 -13.28
C LEU A 66 -13.41 -14.80 -13.43
N PHE A 67 -12.93 -15.38 -12.34
CA PHE A 67 -12.77 -16.83 -12.18
C PHE A 67 -13.74 -17.31 -11.11
N GLU A 68 -14.58 -18.26 -11.45
CA GLU A 68 -15.47 -18.91 -10.49
C GLU A 68 -14.92 -20.26 -10.08
N ILE A 69 -14.61 -20.43 -8.78
CA ILE A 69 -14.08 -21.67 -8.24
C ILE A 69 -14.76 -21.97 -6.91
N MET A 70 -15.42 -23.12 -6.82
CA MET A 70 -16.07 -23.60 -5.60
C MET A 70 -17.01 -22.58 -4.94
N GLY A 71 -17.68 -21.75 -5.73
CA GLY A 71 -18.58 -20.71 -5.22
C GLY A 71 -17.86 -19.40 -4.83
N PHE A 72 -16.56 -19.31 -5.05
CA PHE A 72 -15.82 -18.05 -4.91
C PHE A 72 -15.67 -17.38 -6.28
N GLU A 73 -16.05 -16.11 -6.35
CA GLU A 73 -15.75 -15.25 -7.49
C GLU A 73 -14.45 -14.51 -7.24
N ILE A 74 -13.46 -14.76 -8.07
CA ILE A 74 -12.14 -14.14 -7.96
C ILE A 74 -11.92 -13.23 -9.17
N ALA A 75 -11.72 -11.95 -8.90
CA ALA A 75 -11.46 -10.94 -9.91
C ALA A 75 -9.97 -10.70 -10.08
N VAL A 76 -9.47 -10.85 -11.29
CA VAL A 76 -8.08 -10.56 -11.67
C VAL A 76 -8.06 -9.37 -12.62
N ALA A 77 -7.40 -8.30 -12.23
CA ALA A 77 -7.34 -7.06 -12.99
C ALA A 77 -6.26 -7.05 -14.08
N ASP A 78 -5.22 -7.84 -13.92
CA ASP A 78 -4.11 -7.93 -14.87
C ASP A 78 -4.44 -8.92 -16.00
N GLU A 79 -4.49 -8.42 -17.22
CA GLU A 79 -4.79 -9.20 -18.42
C GLU A 79 -3.76 -10.32 -18.67
N LEU A 80 -2.47 -10.00 -18.56
CA LEU A 80 -1.39 -10.98 -18.78
C LEU A 80 -1.45 -12.11 -17.75
N LEU A 81 -1.70 -11.75 -16.50
CA LEU A 81 -1.87 -12.72 -15.42
C LEU A 81 -3.13 -13.57 -15.64
N ALA A 82 -4.23 -12.98 -16.06
CA ALA A 82 -5.47 -13.69 -16.32
C ALA A 82 -5.31 -14.70 -17.48
N GLU A 83 -4.64 -14.31 -18.56
CA GLU A 83 -4.34 -15.22 -19.67
C GLU A 83 -3.39 -16.34 -19.25
N ALA A 84 -2.35 -16.02 -18.49
CA ALA A 84 -1.43 -17.02 -17.95
C ALA A 84 -2.13 -18.02 -17.01
N LEU A 85 -3.07 -17.55 -16.20
CA LEU A 85 -3.90 -18.39 -15.33
C LEU A 85 -4.82 -19.31 -16.15
N LYS A 86 -5.44 -18.81 -17.22
CA LYS A 86 -6.27 -19.61 -18.13
C LYS A 86 -5.48 -20.72 -18.83
N ALA A 87 -4.19 -20.51 -19.07
CA ALA A 87 -3.31 -21.51 -19.68
C ALA A 87 -2.90 -22.64 -18.72
N LEU A 88 -3.19 -22.51 -17.42
CA LEU A 88 -2.94 -23.57 -16.44
C LEU A 88 -4.01 -24.67 -16.49
N PRO A 89 -3.65 -25.94 -16.20
CA PRO A 89 -4.63 -26.98 -15.97
C PRO A 89 -5.56 -26.64 -14.81
N GLN A 90 -6.82 -27.05 -14.88
CA GLN A 90 -7.86 -26.71 -13.90
C GLN A 90 -7.42 -27.02 -12.45
N ASP A 91 -6.88 -28.20 -12.20
CA ASP A 91 -6.40 -28.63 -10.88
C ASP A 91 -5.37 -27.68 -10.25
N ARG A 92 -4.52 -27.10 -11.09
CA ARG A 92 -3.46 -26.18 -10.66
C ARG A 92 -3.97 -24.76 -10.54
N LEU A 93 -4.86 -24.35 -11.42
CA LEU A 93 -5.54 -23.08 -11.37
C LEU A 93 -6.32 -22.91 -10.07
N GLU A 94 -7.11 -23.91 -9.69
CA GLU A 94 -7.87 -23.91 -8.43
C GLU A 94 -6.98 -23.72 -7.21
N ILE A 95 -5.88 -24.44 -7.14
CA ILE A 95 -4.93 -24.35 -6.01
C ILE A 95 -4.30 -22.94 -5.95
N ILE A 96 -3.90 -22.37 -7.07
CA ILE A 96 -3.32 -21.02 -7.14
C ILE A 96 -4.34 -19.97 -6.71
N LEU A 97 -5.55 -20.02 -7.23
CA LEU A 97 -6.58 -19.05 -6.91
C LEU A 97 -7.02 -19.14 -5.44
N LEU A 98 -7.20 -20.32 -4.91
CA LEU A 98 -7.55 -20.51 -3.49
C LEU A 98 -6.43 -20.11 -2.55
N SER A 99 -5.18 -20.36 -2.91
CA SER A 99 -4.03 -20.02 -2.07
C SER A 99 -3.73 -18.53 -2.03
N TYR A 100 -3.71 -17.86 -3.19
CA TYR A 100 -3.22 -16.47 -3.30
C TYR A 100 -4.32 -15.41 -3.33
N PHE A 101 -5.50 -15.75 -3.81
CA PHE A 101 -6.62 -14.80 -3.90
C PHE A 101 -7.66 -15.00 -2.79
N ALA A 102 -7.91 -16.23 -2.38
CA ALA A 102 -8.82 -16.54 -1.28
C ALA A 102 -8.11 -16.69 0.09
N ASP A 103 -6.80 -16.49 0.14
CA ASP A 103 -5.97 -16.58 1.36
C ASP A 103 -6.12 -17.88 2.15
N MET A 104 -6.39 -18.98 1.45
CA MET A 104 -6.54 -20.29 2.07
C MET A 104 -5.19 -20.96 2.32
N THR A 105 -5.06 -21.60 3.46
CA THR A 105 -3.88 -22.42 3.78
C THR A 105 -3.90 -23.74 3.01
N ASP A 106 -2.74 -24.34 2.80
CA ASP A 106 -2.61 -25.64 2.12
C ASP A 106 -3.47 -26.75 2.79
N LYS A 107 -3.68 -26.64 4.10
CA LYS A 107 -4.52 -27.55 4.87
C LYS A 107 -6.01 -27.38 4.53
N GLU A 108 -6.47 -26.16 4.42
CA GLU A 108 -7.86 -25.82 4.06
C GLU A 108 -8.14 -26.22 2.62
N ILE A 109 -7.24 -25.91 1.69
CA ILE A 109 -7.34 -26.33 0.29
C ILE A 109 -7.38 -27.87 0.18
N ALA A 110 -6.54 -28.56 0.92
CA ALA A 110 -6.54 -30.01 0.98
C ALA A 110 -7.88 -30.59 1.45
N GLY A 111 -8.52 -29.96 2.44
CA GLY A 111 -9.85 -30.31 2.91
C GLY A 111 -10.93 -30.09 1.84
N HIS A 112 -10.88 -28.98 1.12
CA HIS A 112 -11.86 -28.67 0.06
C HIS A 112 -11.73 -29.56 -1.17
N LEU A 113 -10.50 -29.87 -1.57
CA LEU A 113 -10.22 -30.69 -2.75
C LEU A 113 -10.08 -32.18 -2.48
N ASN A 114 -10.27 -32.61 -1.23
CA ASN A 114 -10.05 -34.00 -0.79
C ASN A 114 -8.64 -34.53 -1.14
N LEU A 115 -7.65 -33.70 -0.96
CA LEU A 115 -6.25 -34.00 -1.21
C LEU A 115 -5.45 -34.00 0.10
N ILE A 116 -4.23 -34.53 0.03
CA ILE A 116 -3.28 -34.45 1.14
C ILE A 116 -2.56 -33.09 1.08
N ARG A 117 -2.35 -32.44 2.21
CA ARG A 117 -1.63 -31.16 2.32
C ARG A 117 -0.32 -31.13 1.53
N ARG A 118 0.47 -32.19 1.60
CA ARG A 118 1.74 -32.32 0.87
C ARG A 118 1.55 -32.27 -0.65
N THR A 119 0.47 -32.89 -1.14
CA THR A 119 0.12 -32.87 -2.56
C THR A 119 -0.27 -31.46 -3.01
N VAL A 120 -1.04 -30.73 -2.19
CA VAL A 120 -1.42 -29.34 -2.46
C VAL A 120 -0.17 -28.46 -2.54
N ALA A 121 0.75 -28.55 -1.57
CA ALA A 121 1.98 -27.80 -1.56
C ALA A 121 2.86 -28.09 -2.80
N HIS A 122 2.97 -29.35 -3.20
CA HIS A 122 3.72 -29.76 -4.39
C HIS A 122 3.10 -29.23 -5.69
N ARG A 123 1.78 -29.37 -5.84
CA ARG A 123 1.02 -28.87 -7.00
C ARG A 123 1.09 -27.34 -7.09
N ARG A 124 1.02 -26.64 -5.95
CA ARG A 124 1.16 -25.19 -5.88
C ARG A 124 2.51 -24.73 -6.39
N LYS A 125 3.60 -25.33 -5.92
CA LYS A 125 4.96 -25.01 -6.39
C LYS A 125 5.14 -25.25 -7.87
N ASN A 126 4.63 -26.35 -8.38
CA ASN A 126 4.70 -26.68 -9.81
C ASN A 126 3.84 -25.73 -10.65
N ALA A 127 2.68 -25.36 -10.15
CA ALA A 127 1.81 -24.36 -10.80
C ALA A 127 2.47 -23.00 -10.89
N LEU A 128 3.12 -22.54 -9.81
CA LEU A 128 3.88 -21.27 -9.83
C LEU A 128 5.03 -21.28 -10.83
N ARG A 129 5.77 -22.38 -10.92
CA ARG A 129 6.86 -22.50 -11.91
C ARG A 129 6.32 -22.43 -13.33
N LYS A 130 5.20 -23.08 -13.59
CA LYS A 130 4.57 -23.06 -14.93
C LYS A 130 4.02 -21.67 -15.24
N LEU A 131 3.36 -21.03 -14.29
CA LEU A 131 2.85 -19.66 -14.40
C LEU A 131 3.99 -18.69 -14.70
N LYS A 132 5.09 -18.78 -13.97
CA LYS A 132 6.28 -17.97 -14.18
C LYS A 132 6.82 -18.10 -15.61
N LYS A 133 6.97 -19.33 -16.11
CA LYS A 133 7.44 -19.58 -17.49
C LYS A 133 6.50 -19.00 -18.55
N ILE A 134 5.19 -19.09 -18.33
CA ILE A 134 4.20 -18.51 -19.24
C ILE A 134 4.33 -16.99 -19.27
N MET A 135 4.43 -16.35 -18.10
CA MET A 135 4.57 -14.91 -18.00
C MET A 135 5.90 -14.40 -18.55
N GLU A 136 7.00 -15.11 -18.34
CA GLU A 136 8.30 -14.80 -18.94
C GLU A 136 8.24 -14.88 -20.48
N GLY A 137 7.51 -15.84 -21.04
CA GLY A 137 7.29 -15.95 -22.48
C GLY A 137 6.51 -14.76 -23.08
N TYR A 138 5.61 -14.15 -22.34
CA TYR A 138 4.92 -12.92 -22.77
C TYR A 138 5.80 -11.66 -22.65
N ALA A 139 6.79 -11.67 -21.76
CA ALA A 139 7.71 -10.53 -21.61
C ALA A 139 8.78 -10.46 -22.71
N ASP A 140 9.04 -11.58 -23.41
CA ASP A 140 10.01 -11.67 -24.50
C ASP A 140 9.40 -11.36 -25.91
N GLU A 141 8.10 -11.16 -25.97
CA GLU A 141 7.39 -10.70 -27.17
C GLU A 141 7.17 -9.18 -27.14
#